data_2e928a2b9bee0ba0f2bea29756761028
#
_entry.id   2e928a2b9bee0ba0f2bea29756761028
#
_cell.length_a   1.000
_cell.length_b   1.000
_cell.length_c   1.000
_cell.angle_alpha   90.00
_cell.angle_beta   90.00
_cell.angle_gamma   90.00
#
_symmetry.space_group_name_H-M   'P 1'
#
loop_
_entity.id
_entity.type
_entity.pdbx_description
1 polymer ?
#
loop_
_entity_poly.entity_id
_entity_poly.type
_entity_poly.pdbx_seq_one_letter_code
_entity_poly.pdbx_strand_id
1 'polypeptide(L)'
;FTVTWTRSADGIIRELSLAAPAGATDAARAGVEITANAISDATVAFPTEEIGVGARWTVTRQVDDAVAPTRVTTYELVDLDGDVATVRSRTEAPDPQDTLTAPAPDGGPGVTLDVESYDVSGSGELTVDLRAAMPVGGTTESSTRTAYVDPDSGRRSTYEEDSELSFRTVD
;
A
#
# COMPACT_ATOMS: atom_id res chain seq x y z
N PHE A 1 -13.94 16.15 -5.63
CA PHE A 1 -13.93 14.88 -4.90
C PHE A 1 -13.84 15.15 -3.40
N THR A 2 -14.52 14.33 -2.62
CA THR A 2 -14.40 14.32 -1.15
C THR A 2 -14.02 12.91 -0.73
N VAL A 3 -12.93 12.79 0.02
CA VAL A 3 -12.53 11.53 0.64
C VAL A 3 -12.75 11.69 2.14
N THR A 4 -13.49 10.76 2.73
CA THR A 4 -13.71 10.70 4.17
C THR A 4 -13.28 9.35 4.68
N TRP A 5 -12.70 9.31 5.87
CA TRP A 5 -12.30 8.06 6.50
C TRP A 5 -12.47 8.11 8.01
N THR A 6 -12.61 6.92 8.61
CA THR A 6 -12.51 6.73 10.06
C THR A 6 -11.22 5.99 10.38
N ARG A 7 -10.59 6.38 11.48
CA ARG A 7 -9.34 5.80 11.96
C ARG A 7 -9.55 5.25 13.37
N SER A 8 -9.10 4.04 13.61
CA SER A 8 -9.07 3.45 14.95
C SER A 8 -7.89 3.99 15.77
N ALA A 9 -7.91 3.74 17.09
CA ALA A 9 -6.86 4.22 18.01
C ALA A 9 -5.45 3.70 17.66
N ASP A 10 -5.37 2.52 17.05
CA ASP A 10 -4.13 1.92 16.53
C ASP A 10 -3.64 2.55 15.21
N GLY A 11 -4.32 3.56 14.71
CA GLY A 11 -3.94 4.27 13.49
C GLY A 11 -4.49 3.69 12.19
N ILE A 12 -5.13 2.55 12.20
CA ILE A 12 -5.64 1.89 10.98
C ILE A 12 -6.89 2.61 10.45
N ILE A 13 -6.91 2.88 9.16
CA ILE A 13 -8.12 3.35 8.47
C ILE A 13 -9.10 2.18 8.37
N ARG A 14 -10.30 2.35 8.94
CA ARG A 14 -11.35 1.32 9.01
C ARG A 14 -12.39 1.48 7.91
N GLU A 15 -12.72 2.71 7.58
CA GLU A 15 -13.67 3.02 6.54
C GLU A 15 -13.09 4.16 5.70
N LEU A 16 -13.17 4.00 4.40
CA LEU A 16 -12.80 5.03 3.43
C LEU A 16 -13.97 5.18 2.46
N SER A 17 -14.45 6.39 2.29
CA SER A 17 -15.54 6.72 1.38
C SER A 17 -15.10 7.81 0.42
N LEU A 18 -15.36 7.59 -0.85
CA LEU A 18 -15.06 8.51 -1.94
C LEU A 18 -16.35 9.04 -2.55
N ALA A 19 -16.59 10.34 -2.45
CA ALA A 19 -17.68 11.03 -3.13
C ALA A 19 -17.14 11.80 -4.34
N ALA A 20 -17.57 11.41 -5.52
CA ALA A 20 -17.25 12.08 -6.78
C ALA A 20 -18.31 13.13 -7.14
N PRO A 21 -17.93 14.30 -7.69
CA PRO A 21 -18.89 15.25 -8.19
C PRO A 21 -19.68 14.69 -9.37
N ALA A 22 -20.89 15.19 -9.58
CA ALA A 22 -21.69 14.84 -10.76
C ALA A 22 -20.91 15.19 -12.03
N GLY A 23 -20.79 14.22 -12.95
CA GLY A 23 -20.04 14.39 -14.21
C GLY A 23 -18.54 14.08 -14.12
N ALA A 24 -18.04 13.57 -12.99
CA ALA A 24 -16.68 13.05 -12.93
C ALA A 24 -16.47 11.91 -13.93
N THR A 25 -15.37 11.96 -14.69
CA THR A 25 -15.01 10.89 -15.62
C THR A 25 -14.49 9.66 -14.90
N ASP A 26 -14.58 8.48 -15.53
CA ASP A 26 -14.05 7.23 -14.94
C ASP A 26 -12.55 7.31 -14.67
N ALA A 27 -11.79 7.97 -15.58
CA ALA A 27 -10.35 8.20 -15.36
C ALA A 27 -10.08 9.08 -14.13
N ALA A 28 -10.90 10.11 -13.89
CA ALA A 28 -10.77 10.95 -12.70
C ALA A 28 -11.14 10.18 -11.41
N ARG A 29 -12.15 9.31 -11.47
CA ARG A 29 -12.52 8.44 -10.35
C ARG A 29 -11.38 7.48 -10.01
N ALA A 30 -10.85 6.77 -11.00
CA ALA A 30 -9.74 5.84 -10.83
C ALA A 30 -8.49 6.54 -10.23
N GLY A 31 -8.15 7.75 -10.70
CA GLY A 31 -7.04 8.52 -10.14
C GLY A 31 -7.20 8.88 -8.67
N VAL A 32 -8.44 9.21 -8.25
CA VAL A 32 -8.71 9.50 -6.82
C VAL A 32 -8.71 8.22 -5.98
N GLU A 33 -9.21 7.11 -6.51
CA GLU A 33 -9.17 5.80 -5.82
C GLU A 33 -7.73 5.34 -5.59
N ILE A 34 -6.87 5.42 -6.60
CA ILE A 34 -5.43 5.12 -6.49
C ILE A 34 -4.80 5.98 -5.38
N THR A 35 -5.07 7.30 -5.39
CA THR A 35 -4.53 8.21 -4.37
C THR A 35 -5.04 7.87 -2.97
N ALA A 36 -6.33 7.57 -2.82
CA ALA A 36 -6.92 7.21 -1.55
C ALA A 36 -6.34 5.89 -0.97
N ASN A 37 -6.10 4.91 -1.84
CA ASN A 37 -5.46 3.65 -1.47
C ASN A 37 -4.01 3.88 -1.03
N ALA A 38 -3.23 4.66 -1.80
CA ALA A 38 -1.86 5.00 -1.45
C ALA A 38 -1.74 5.71 -0.09
N ILE A 39 -2.68 6.62 0.22
CA ILE A 39 -2.77 7.27 1.53
C ILE A 39 -3.08 6.25 2.64
N SER A 40 -4.00 5.33 2.38
CA SER A 40 -4.35 4.28 3.33
C SER A 40 -3.15 3.36 3.63
N ASP A 41 -2.40 3.01 2.60
CA ASP A 41 -1.22 2.14 2.71
C ASP A 41 -0.06 2.82 3.43
N ALA A 42 0.10 4.13 3.27
CA ALA A 42 1.11 4.92 3.97
C ALA A 42 0.75 5.21 5.44
N THR A 43 -0.46 4.87 5.89
CA THR A 43 -0.87 5.10 7.28
C THR A 43 -0.18 4.10 8.21
N VAL A 44 0.52 4.63 9.24
CA VAL A 44 1.19 3.80 10.25
C VAL A 44 0.14 3.17 11.17
N ALA A 45 0.20 1.85 11.29
CA ALA A 45 -0.57 1.10 12.28
C ALA A 45 0.29 0.87 13.53
N PHE A 46 -0.13 1.40 14.66
CA PHE A 46 0.58 1.24 15.94
C PHE A 46 0.10 -0.01 16.69
N PRO A 47 0.96 -0.64 17.50
CA PRO A 47 0.54 -1.72 18.39
C PRO A 47 -0.38 -1.18 19.51
N THR A 48 -1.14 -2.07 20.11
CA THR A 48 -2.01 -1.74 21.26
C THR A 48 -1.26 -1.67 22.57
N GLU A 49 -0.07 -2.28 22.64
CA GLU A 49 0.83 -2.23 23.78
C GLU A 49 1.59 -0.92 23.81
N GLU A 50 1.99 -0.48 25.00
CA GLU A 50 2.87 0.66 25.15
C GLU A 50 4.25 0.38 24.56
N ILE A 51 4.73 1.29 23.73
CA ILE A 51 6.04 1.20 23.09
C ILE A 51 6.88 2.43 23.35
N GLY A 52 8.19 2.28 23.25
CA GLY A 52 9.17 3.38 23.36
C GLY A 52 10.09 3.43 22.14
N VAL A 53 10.92 4.44 22.07
CA VAL A 53 11.93 4.62 21.02
C VAL A 53 12.81 3.36 20.92
N GLY A 54 13.04 2.89 19.69
CA GLY A 54 13.72 1.64 19.36
C GLY A 54 12.79 0.42 19.28
N ALA A 55 11.52 0.55 19.66
CA ALA A 55 10.55 -0.54 19.51
C ALA A 55 10.33 -0.88 18.04
N ARG A 56 10.16 -2.19 17.77
CA ARG A 56 9.85 -2.72 16.44
C ARG A 56 8.59 -3.57 16.52
N TRP A 57 7.73 -3.45 15.53
CA TRP A 57 6.52 -4.26 15.39
C TRP A 57 6.23 -4.55 13.94
N THR A 58 5.43 -5.57 13.71
CA THR A 58 5.06 -6.02 12.37
C THR A 58 3.56 -6.01 12.21
N VAL A 59 3.10 -5.53 11.07
CA VAL A 59 1.69 -5.51 10.69
C VAL A 59 1.51 -6.27 9.39
N THR A 60 0.59 -7.24 9.39
CA THR A 60 0.20 -7.99 8.20
C THR A 60 -1.13 -7.43 7.69
N ARG A 61 -1.20 -7.09 6.40
CA ARG A 61 -2.41 -6.60 5.74
C ARG A 61 -2.74 -7.44 4.52
N GLN A 62 -4.03 -7.53 4.23
CA GLN A 62 -4.50 -8.03 2.94
C GLN A 62 -4.63 -6.84 1.98
N VAL A 63 -4.13 -7.02 0.77
CA VAL A 63 -4.19 -6.04 -0.32
C VAL A 63 -4.85 -6.66 -1.54
N ASP A 64 -5.34 -5.83 -2.44
CA ASP A 64 -5.92 -6.28 -3.71
C ASP A 64 -4.81 -6.52 -4.74
N ASP A 65 -4.06 -7.58 -4.50
CA ASP A 65 -3.00 -8.06 -5.40
C ASP A 65 -3.23 -9.55 -5.65
N ALA A 66 -3.44 -9.89 -6.91
CA ALA A 66 -3.81 -11.24 -7.31
C ALA A 66 -2.64 -12.24 -7.18
N VAL A 67 -1.39 -11.78 -7.18
CA VAL A 67 -0.20 -12.62 -7.05
C VAL A 67 0.21 -12.79 -5.59
N ALA A 68 0.19 -11.70 -4.82
CA ALA A 68 0.57 -11.76 -3.40
C ALA A 68 -0.37 -10.87 -2.57
N PRO A 69 -1.52 -11.42 -2.16
CA PRO A 69 -2.54 -10.66 -1.44
C PRO A 69 -2.12 -10.24 -0.03
N THR A 70 -0.97 -10.67 0.43
CA THR A 70 -0.45 -10.36 1.76
C THR A 70 0.72 -9.39 1.68
N ARG A 71 0.68 -8.33 2.50
CA ARG A 71 1.81 -7.42 2.75
C ARG A 71 2.20 -7.48 4.21
N VAL A 72 3.49 -7.56 4.46
CA VAL A 72 4.07 -7.54 5.81
C VAL A 72 4.90 -6.29 5.94
N THR A 73 4.50 -5.39 6.82
CA THR A 73 5.26 -4.15 7.10
C THR A 73 5.85 -4.22 8.50
N THR A 74 7.17 -4.09 8.57
CA THR A 74 7.90 -3.92 9.83
C THR A 74 8.12 -2.43 10.07
N TYR A 75 7.72 -1.97 11.24
CA TYR A 75 7.91 -0.59 11.70
C TYR A 75 8.96 -0.53 12.79
N GLU A 76 9.62 0.63 12.92
CA GLU A 76 10.53 0.99 14.00
C GLU A 76 10.19 2.41 14.47
N LEU A 77 9.94 2.59 15.77
CA LEU A 77 9.82 3.91 16.37
C LEU A 77 11.23 4.50 16.54
N VAL A 78 11.58 5.45 15.69
CA VAL A 78 12.93 6.06 15.65
C VAL A 78 13.06 7.18 16.67
N ASP A 79 12.00 7.99 16.82
CA ASP A 79 11.98 9.13 17.72
C ASP A 79 10.54 9.42 18.20
N LEU A 80 10.42 10.05 19.37
CA LEU A 80 9.15 10.47 19.94
C LEU A 80 9.35 11.77 20.74
N ASP A 81 8.80 12.87 20.24
CA ASP A 81 8.77 14.16 20.91
C ASP A 81 7.32 14.58 21.19
N GLY A 82 6.90 14.42 22.43
CA GLY A 82 5.51 14.61 22.85
C GLY A 82 4.56 13.68 22.10
N ASP A 83 3.68 14.26 21.28
CA ASP A 83 2.73 13.50 20.43
C ASP A 83 3.23 13.30 19.00
N VAL A 84 4.48 13.68 18.69
CA VAL A 84 5.06 13.55 17.35
C VAL A 84 6.05 12.39 17.31
N ALA A 85 5.74 11.38 16.53
CA ALA A 85 6.55 10.17 16.34
C ALA A 85 7.25 10.19 14.97
N THR A 86 8.51 9.77 14.92
CA THR A 86 9.19 9.42 13.68
C THR A 86 9.24 7.90 13.57
N VAL A 87 8.65 7.37 12.50
CA VAL A 87 8.51 5.93 12.29
C VAL A 87 9.15 5.55 10.96
N ARG A 88 10.07 4.59 11.01
CA ARG A 88 10.63 3.95 9.82
C ARG A 88 9.86 2.69 9.50
N SER A 89 9.66 2.42 8.21
CA SER A 89 8.96 1.23 7.74
C SER A 89 9.74 0.48 6.67
N ARG A 90 9.50 -0.84 6.62
CA ARG A 90 9.93 -1.71 5.53
C ARG A 90 8.80 -2.69 5.22
N THR A 91 8.43 -2.78 3.95
CA THR A 91 7.35 -3.65 3.46
C THR A 91 7.90 -4.71 2.53
N GLU A 92 7.37 -5.91 2.66
CA GLU A 92 7.63 -7.06 1.79
C GLU A 92 6.33 -7.83 1.54
N ALA A 93 6.31 -8.64 0.50
CA ALA A 93 5.21 -9.55 0.18
C ALA A 93 5.70 -10.98 0.27
N PRO A 94 5.43 -11.67 1.37
CA PRO A 94 5.74 -13.08 1.51
C PRO A 94 4.77 -13.93 0.68
N ASP A 95 5.22 -15.12 0.30
CA ASP A 95 4.39 -16.18 -0.25
C ASP A 95 3.57 -15.77 -1.49
N PRO A 96 4.19 -15.33 -2.60
CA PRO A 96 3.47 -15.09 -3.85
C PRO A 96 2.88 -16.41 -4.38
N GLN A 97 1.76 -16.30 -5.11
CA GLN A 97 1.16 -17.43 -5.79
C GLN A 97 2.01 -17.81 -7.03
N ASP A 98 2.06 -19.10 -7.34
CA ASP A 98 2.81 -19.61 -8.51
C ASP A 98 2.12 -19.29 -9.83
N THR A 99 0.81 -18.97 -9.80
CA THR A 99 0.01 -18.71 -11.00
C THR A 99 -0.94 -17.54 -10.82
N LEU A 100 -1.23 -16.84 -11.91
CA LEU A 100 -2.22 -15.79 -12.02
C LEU A 100 -3.21 -16.10 -13.14
N THR A 101 -4.51 -15.99 -12.89
CA THR A 101 -5.53 -16.02 -13.96
C THR A 101 -5.91 -14.59 -14.36
N ALA A 102 -5.45 -14.16 -15.52
CA ALA A 102 -5.80 -12.87 -16.11
C ALA A 102 -7.09 -12.97 -16.94
N PRO A 103 -7.99 -11.97 -16.88
CA PRO A 103 -9.16 -11.96 -17.75
C PRO A 103 -8.75 -11.84 -19.24
N ALA A 104 -9.42 -12.58 -20.12
CA ALA A 104 -9.16 -12.46 -21.54
C ALA A 104 -9.67 -11.10 -22.07
N PRO A 105 -8.91 -10.41 -22.94
CA PRO A 105 -9.29 -9.09 -23.47
C PRO A 105 -10.60 -9.09 -24.29
N ASP A 106 -10.97 -10.24 -24.82
CA ASP A 106 -12.18 -10.45 -25.63
C ASP A 106 -13.39 -10.95 -24.82
N GLY A 107 -13.27 -11.03 -23.49
CA GLY A 107 -14.30 -11.57 -22.60
C GLY A 107 -14.44 -13.09 -22.65
N GLY A 108 -13.48 -13.78 -23.25
CA GLY A 108 -13.36 -15.23 -23.27
C GLY A 108 -12.92 -15.81 -21.91
N PRO A 109 -12.60 -17.12 -21.88
CA PRO A 109 -12.01 -17.73 -20.68
C PRO A 109 -10.70 -17.05 -20.35
N GLY A 110 -10.45 -16.81 -19.07
CA GLY A 110 -9.21 -16.20 -18.60
C GLY A 110 -7.97 -17.02 -19.00
N VAL A 111 -6.85 -16.35 -19.10
CA VAL A 111 -5.55 -16.97 -19.37
C VAL A 111 -4.82 -17.19 -18.07
N THR A 112 -4.39 -18.41 -17.80
CA THR A 112 -3.55 -18.71 -16.65
C THR A 112 -2.08 -18.51 -17.03
N LEU A 113 -1.39 -17.69 -16.27
CA LEU A 113 0.02 -17.37 -16.42
C LEU A 113 0.80 -17.96 -15.25
N ASP A 114 1.96 -18.51 -15.50
CA ASP A 114 2.90 -18.89 -14.46
C ASP A 114 3.64 -17.64 -13.96
N VAL A 115 3.77 -17.49 -12.65
CA VAL A 115 4.57 -16.44 -12.00
C VAL A 115 6.01 -16.92 -11.92
N GLU A 116 6.88 -16.42 -12.79
CA GLU A 116 8.30 -16.81 -12.83
C GLU A 116 9.09 -16.11 -11.70
N SER A 117 8.77 -14.87 -11.42
CA SER A 117 9.32 -14.12 -10.28
C SER A 117 8.35 -13.06 -9.82
N TYR A 118 8.42 -12.77 -8.53
CA TYR A 118 7.66 -11.71 -7.89
C TYR A 118 8.50 -11.09 -6.78
N ASP A 119 8.72 -9.80 -6.84
CA ASP A 119 9.45 -9.03 -5.85
C ASP A 119 8.67 -7.78 -5.50
N VAL A 120 8.43 -7.57 -4.21
CA VAL A 120 7.87 -6.32 -3.67
C VAL A 120 8.76 -5.86 -2.55
N SER A 121 9.19 -4.63 -2.65
CA SER A 121 9.91 -3.93 -1.59
C SER A 121 9.30 -2.55 -1.36
N GLY A 122 9.23 -2.16 -0.11
CA GLY A 122 8.83 -0.82 0.28
C GLY A 122 9.68 -0.35 1.44
N SER A 123 9.92 0.95 1.51
CA SER A 123 10.58 1.59 2.65
C SER A 123 10.02 3.00 2.86
N GLY A 124 10.16 3.52 4.06
CA GLY A 124 9.75 4.87 4.35
C GLY A 124 10.19 5.34 5.72
N GLU A 125 10.20 6.66 5.86
CA GLU A 125 10.30 7.33 7.15
C GLU A 125 9.24 8.42 7.20
N LEU A 126 8.34 8.29 8.17
CA LEU A 126 7.17 9.15 8.32
C LEU A 126 7.20 9.86 9.66
N THR A 127 6.84 11.13 9.65
CA THR A 127 6.52 11.90 10.86
C THR A 127 5.02 11.87 11.08
N VAL A 128 4.59 11.36 12.22
CA VAL A 128 3.19 11.16 12.58
C VAL A 128 2.87 11.96 13.84
N ASP A 129 2.00 12.95 13.72
CA ASP A 129 1.35 13.52 14.92
C ASP A 129 0.21 12.58 15.34
N LEU A 130 0.28 12.02 16.54
CA LEU A 130 -0.69 11.03 17.05
C LEU A 130 -2.12 11.60 17.15
N ARG A 131 -2.27 12.92 17.10
CA ARG A 131 -3.55 13.64 17.07
C ARG A 131 -4.05 13.91 15.65
N ALA A 132 -3.19 13.78 14.65
CA ALA A 132 -3.53 14.01 13.25
C ALA A 132 -4.06 12.72 12.59
N ALA A 133 -4.91 12.88 11.60
CA ALA A 133 -5.49 11.76 10.86
C ALA A 133 -4.51 11.15 9.85
N MET A 134 -3.44 11.86 9.48
CA MET A 134 -2.46 11.47 8.46
C MET A 134 -1.04 11.82 8.91
N PRO A 135 -0.02 11.20 8.30
CA PRO A 135 1.35 11.67 8.48
C PRO A 135 1.48 13.16 8.17
N VAL A 136 2.25 13.87 8.97
CA VAL A 136 2.50 15.32 8.81
C VAL A 136 3.79 15.61 8.05
N GLY A 137 4.60 14.60 7.82
CA GLY A 137 5.85 14.71 7.06
C GLY A 137 6.42 13.34 6.67
N GLY A 138 7.44 13.35 5.81
CA GLY A 138 8.19 12.17 5.42
C GLY A 138 7.85 11.63 4.05
N THR A 139 8.46 10.50 3.70
CA THR A 139 8.31 9.83 2.40
C THR A 139 8.16 8.34 2.57
N THR A 140 7.45 7.71 1.63
CA THR A 140 7.44 6.27 1.41
C THR A 140 7.74 5.97 -0.06
N GLU A 141 8.47 4.91 -0.29
CA GLU A 141 8.79 4.39 -1.62
C GLU A 141 8.36 2.93 -1.70
N SER A 142 7.87 2.51 -2.85
CA SER A 142 7.59 1.10 -3.11
C SER A 142 7.97 0.72 -4.53
N SER A 143 8.38 -0.52 -4.71
CA SER A 143 8.71 -1.13 -5.99
C SER A 143 8.08 -2.51 -6.06
N THR A 144 7.42 -2.79 -7.18
CA THR A 144 6.88 -4.12 -7.51
C THR A 144 7.46 -4.56 -8.85
N ARG A 145 8.00 -5.77 -8.91
CA ARG A 145 8.46 -6.41 -10.15
C ARG A 145 7.92 -7.81 -10.25
N THR A 146 7.26 -8.09 -11.36
CA THR A 146 6.70 -9.41 -11.62
C THR A 146 7.06 -9.88 -13.03
N ALA A 147 7.46 -11.13 -13.16
CA ALA A 147 7.64 -11.78 -14.44
C ALA A 147 6.64 -12.94 -14.59
N TYR A 148 5.99 -12.99 -15.73
CA TYR A 148 5.00 -13.99 -16.07
C TYR A 148 5.42 -14.77 -17.32
N VAL A 149 5.04 -16.03 -17.35
CA VAL A 149 5.17 -16.88 -18.54
C VAL A 149 3.78 -17.46 -18.89
N ASP A 150 3.41 -17.33 -20.14
CA ASP A 150 2.26 -18.04 -20.69
C ASP A 150 2.70 -19.49 -21.00
N PRO A 151 2.20 -20.50 -20.28
CA PRO A 151 2.65 -21.89 -20.45
C PRO A 151 2.31 -22.47 -21.82
N ASP A 152 1.27 -21.96 -22.50
CA ASP A 152 0.84 -22.47 -23.82
C ASP A 152 1.70 -21.92 -24.95
N SER A 153 2.09 -20.66 -24.91
CA SER A 153 2.86 -19.97 -25.94
C SER A 153 4.35 -19.81 -25.64
N GLY A 154 4.74 -19.96 -24.35
CA GLY A 154 6.09 -19.66 -23.87
C GLY A 154 6.42 -18.16 -23.87
N ARG A 155 5.46 -17.28 -24.10
CA ARG A 155 5.66 -15.83 -24.09
C ARG A 155 5.89 -15.35 -22.65
N ARG A 156 6.89 -14.48 -22.50
CA ARG A 156 7.19 -13.80 -21.25
C ARG A 156 6.67 -12.37 -21.26
N SER A 157 6.19 -11.90 -20.12
CA SER A 157 5.83 -10.51 -19.87
C SER A 157 6.32 -10.09 -18.50
N THR A 158 6.68 -8.82 -18.36
CA THR A 158 7.11 -8.24 -17.09
C THR A 158 6.21 -7.06 -16.75
N TYR A 159 5.95 -6.90 -15.48
CA TYR A 159 5.30 -5.75 -14.90
C TYR A 159 6.25 -5.11 -13.90
N GLU A 160 6.45 -3.81 -14.00
CA GLU A 160 7.24 -3.03 -13.05
C GLU A 160 6.45 -1.79 -12.67
N GLU A 161 6.42 -1.51 -11.37
CA GLU A 161 5.80 -0.33 -10.82
C GLU A 161 6.67 0.22 -9.68
N ASP A 162 7.06 1.48 -9.80
CA ASP A 162 7.72 2.22 -8.75
C ASP A 162 6.83 3.39 -8.34
N SER A 163 6.65 3.60 -7.05
CA SER A 163 5.89 4.72 -6.52
C SER A 163 6.61 5.39 -5.36
N GLU A 164 6.43 6.71 -5.26
CA GLU A 164 6.88 7.54 -4.15
C GLU A 164 5.71 8.40 -3.67
N LEU A 165 5.51 8.44 -2.35
CA LEU A 165 4.52 9.28 -1.71
C LEU A 165 5.19 10.16 -0.66
N SER A 166 5.06 11.48 -0.82
CA SER A 166 5.60 12.48 0.12
C SER A 166 4.50 13.18 0.88
N PHE A 167 4.71 13.35 2.18
CA PHE A 167 3.83 14.10 3.06
C PHE A 167 4.52 15.38 3.52
N ARG A 168 3.75 16.45 3.60
CA ARG A 168 4.17 17.73 4.19
C ARG A 168 2.98 18.49 4.74
N THR A 169 3.19 19.16 5.85
CA THR A 169 2.21 20.13 6.37
C THR A 169 2.15 21.32 5.41
N VAL A 170 0.95 21.80 5.15
CA VAL A 170 0.71 23.05 4.40
C VAL A 170 0.18 24.07 5.41
N ASP A 171 0.90 25.17 5.58
CA ASP A 171 0.51 26.32 6.43
C ASP A 171 -0.67 27.09 5.84
#